data_399b7e6aa4f632bf634a32c2cec5b065
#
_entry.id   399b7e6aa4f632bf634a32c2cec5b065
#
_cell.length_a   1.000
_cell.length_b   1.000
_cell.length_c   1.000
_cell.angle_alpha   90.00
_cell.angle_beta   90.00
_cell.angle_gamma   90.00
#
_symmetry.space_group_name_H-M   'P 1'
#
loop_
_entity.id
_entity.type
_entity.pdbx_description
1 polymer ?
#
loop_
_entity_poly.entity_id
_entity_poly.type
_entity_poly.pdbx_seq_one_letter_code
_entity_poly.pdbx_strand_id
1 'polypeptide(L)'
;MKNTTAKQAMTYVMALGFVVLLAVYFLVYKSYNDKAEALEKANVTKQQRVDELKVFYDNLPIYNAEIEQYQAQIAAWLDEFPSDVLEEDIIVLALDTEKAAFVGYTNINIGNREALRTIPAATMQLAKMENLTQDVIFVERTVSYVNITDYFNLKKCVETINNSTNRLTISNITYSKNVETGELEGTIEVTFYSVRGTGKAYVPQNLKEYESGLANLFGTTTVAEEPEGEEGVEE
;
A
#
# COMPACT_ATOMS: atom_id res chain seq x y z
N MET A 1 -79.43 -63.97 -31.52
CA MET A 1 -78.93 -62.60 -31.50
C MET A 1 -78.26 -62.08 -30.21
N LYS A 2 -78.35 -62.76 -29.07
CA LYS A 2 -77.74 -62.35 -27.79
C LYS A 2 -76.20 -62.60 -27.69
N ASN A 3 -75.62 -63.52 -28.45
CA ASN A 3 -74.19 -63.84 -28.30
C ASN A 3 -73.24 -62.92 -29.07
N THR A 4 -73.72 -62.18 -30.09
CA THR A 4 -72.92 -61.27 -30.89
C THR A 4 -72.67 -59.95 -30.12
N THR A 5 -73.68 -59.47 -29.40
CA THR A 5 -73.59 -58.29 -28.56
C THR A 5 -72.62 -58.46 -27.34
N ALA A 6 -72.66 -59.66 -26.73
CA ALA A 6 -71.75 -59.96 -25.63
C ALA A 6 -70.26 -60.06 -26.06
N LYS A 7 -70.01 -60.68 -27.21
CA LYS A 7 -68.67 -60.74 -27.81
C LYS A 7 -68.12 -59.38 -28.18
N GLN A 8 -68.96 -58.49 -28.77
CA GLN A 8 -68.60 -57.11 -29.08
C GLN A 8 -68.32 -56.28 -27.83
N ALA A 9 -69.13 -56.40 -26.77
CA ALA A 9 -68.90 -55.76 -25.50
C ALA A 9 -67.55 -56.17 -24.86
N MET A 10 -67.22 -57.42 -24.90
CA MET A 10 -65.95 -57.98 -24.40
C MET A 10 -64.76 -57.44 -25.20
N THR A 11 -64.87 -57.31 -26.49
CA THR A 11 -63.80 -56.67 -27.34
C THR A 11 -63.54 -55.21 -27.00
N TYR A 12 -64.61 -54.44 -26.76
CA TYR A 12 -64.50 -53.05 -26.36
C TYR A 12 -63.87 -52.91 -24.95
N VAL A 13 -64.20 -53.73 -24.00
CA VAL A 13 -63.60 -53.79 -22.66
C VAL A 13 -62.09 -54.11 -22.74
N MET A 14 -61.72 -55.09 -23.57
CA MET A 14 -60.29 -55.40 -23.78
C MET A 14 -59.55 -54.24 -24.46
N ALA A 15 -60.15 -53.64 -25.47
CA ALA A 15 -59.57 -52.48 -26.15
C ALA A 15 -59.35 -51.26 -25.19
N LEU A 16 -60.39 -51.04 -24.37
CA LEU A 16 -60.31 -49.95 -23.35
C LEU A 16 -59.25 -50.27 -22.32
N GLY A 17 -59.14 -51.47 -21.83
CA GLY A 17 -58.10 -51.93 -20.92
C GLY A 17 -56.72 -51.79 -21.48
N PHE A 18 -56.51 -52.08 -22.76
CA PHE A 18 -55.25 -51.90 -23.44
C PHE A 18 -54.88 -50.44 -23.60
N VAL A 19 -55.84 -49.58 -23.93
CA VAL A 19 -55.58 -48.09 -23.99
C VAL A 19 -55.22 -47.53 -22.63
N VAL A 20 -55.90 -47.96 -21.56
CA VAL A 20 -55.54 -47.53 -20.18
C VAL A 20 -54.13 -48.02 -19.79
N LEU A 21 -53.74 -49.24 -20.10
CA LEU A 21 -52.45 -49.77 -19.89
C LEU A 21 -51.35 -48.98 -20.62
N LEU A 22 -51.59 -48.62 -21.91
CA LEU A 22 -50.68 -47.79 -22.67
C LEU A 22 -50.59 -46.36 -22.07
N ALA A 23 -51.70 -45.79 -21.68
CA ALA A 23 -51.69 -44.46 -21.05
C ALA A 23 -50.90 -44.44 -19.74
N VAL A 24 -51.09 -45.42 -18.87
CA VAL A 24 -50.34 -45.53 -17.62
C VAL A 24 -48.85 -45.78 -17.90
N TYR A 25 -48.52 -46.69 -18.86
CA TYR A 25 -47.14 -46.90 -19.27
C TYR A 25 -46.46 -45.62 -19.78
N PHE A 26 -47.13 -44.87 -20.64
CA PHE A 26 -46.57 -43.61 -21.17
C PHE A 26 -46.40 -42.56 -20.07
N LEU A 27 -47.38 -42.38 -19.17
CA LEU A 27 -47.29 -41.39 -18.08
C LEU A 27 -46.17 -41.76 -17.09
N VAL A 28 -46.09 -43.05 -16.70
CA VAL A 28 -45.05 -43.50 -15.78
C VAL A 28 -43.69 -43.44 -16.44
N TYR A 29 -43.55 -44.00 -17.66
CA TYR A 29 -42.28 -43.96 -18.39
C TYR A 29 -41.76 -42.57 -18.59
N LYS A 30 -42.61 -41.66 -19.08
CA LYS A 30 -42.25 -40.26 -19.30
C LYS A 30 -41.79 -39.58 -18.00
N SER A 31 -42.55 -39.77 -16.90
CA SER A 31 -42.20 -39.18 -15.60
C SER A 31 -40.85 -39.69 -15.07
N TYR A 32 -40.55 -40.98 -15.23
CA TYR A 32 -39.29 -41.57 -14.82
C TYR A 32 -38.12 -41.12 -15.73
N ASN A 33 -38.37 -41.03 -17.03
CA ASN A 33 -37.35 -40.58 -17.99
C ASN A 33 -37.02 -39.13 -17.80
N ASP A 34 -37.99 -38.25 -17.58
CA ASP A 34 -37.80 -36.82 -17.31
C ASP A 34 -37.00 -36.63 -16.00
N LYS A 35 -37.26 -37.42 -14.97
CA LYS A 35 -36.48 -37.44 -13.72
C LYS A 35 -35.06 -37.96 -13.92
N ALA A 36 -34.87 -38.97 -14.72
CA ALA A 36 -33.54 -39.53 -15.02
C ALA A 36 -32.69 -38.51 -15.76
N GLU A 37 -33.27 -37.86 -16.78
CA GLU A 37 -32.59 -36.78 -17.54
C GLU A 37 -32.25 -35.56 -16.66
N ALA A 38 -33.16 -35.16 -15.76
CA ALA A 38 -32.91 -34.07 -14.80
C ALA A 38 -31.79 -34.44 -13.81
N LEU A 39 -31.75 -35.66 -13.33
CA LEU A 39 -30.69 -36.17 -12.45
C LEU A 39 -29.35 -36.25 -13.20
N GLU A 40 -29.36 -36.70 -14.44
CA GLU A 40 -28.15 -36.77 -15.28
C GLU A 40 -27.57 -35.36 -15.49
N LYS A 41 -28.40 -34.37 -15.89
CA LYS A 41 -27.98 -32.96 -16.03
C LYS A 41 -27.46 -32.41 -14.72
N ALA A 42 -28.13 -32.67 -13.60
CA ALA A 42 -27.67 -32.23 -12.28
C ALA A 42 -26.33 -32.89 -11.90
N ASN A 43 -26.12 -34.16 -12.23
CA ASN A 43 -24.86 -34.85 -11.96
C ASN A 43 -23.73 -34.34 -12.83
N VAL A 44 -23.95 -34.06 -14.11
CA VAL A 44 -22.97 -33.41 -15.00
C VAL A 44 -22.57 -32.06 -14.45
N THR A 45 -23.54 -31.23 -14.05
CA THR A 45 -23.24 -29.90 -13.47
C THR A 45 -22.45 -30.02 -12.16
N LYS A 46 -22.80 -30.97 -11.31
CA LYS A 46 -22.03 -31.22 -10.07
C LYS A 46 -20.62 -31.71 -10.37
N GLN A 47 -20.46 -32.61 -11.34
CA GLN A 47 -19.16 -33.14 -11.73
C GLN A 47 -18.26 -31.99 -12.27
N GLN A 48 -18.79 -31.13 -13.15
CA GLN A 48 -18.07 -29.94 -13.62
C GLN A 48 -17.60 -29.07 -12.44
N ARG A 49 -18.48 -28.89 -11.45
CA ARG A 49 -18.12 -28.11 -10.25
C ARG A 49 -17.04 -28.76 -9.39
N VAL A 50 -17.10 -30.09 -9.29
CA VAL A 50 -16.04 -30.86 -8.60
C VAL A 50 -14.72 -30.76 -9.33
N ASP A 51 -14.74 -30.88 -10.67
CA ASP A 51 -13.53 -30.78 -11.48
C ASP A 51 -12.90 -29.37 -11.40
N GLU A 52 -13.72 -28.31 -11.44
CA GLU A 52 -13.25 -26.93 -11.19
C GLU A 52 -12.61 -26.80 -9.79
N LEU A 53 -13.30 -27.27 -8.75
CA LEU A 53 -12.78 -27.19 -7.38
C LEU A 53 -11.51 -28.00 -7.19
N LYS A 54 -11.39 -29.13 -7.89
CA LYS A 54 -10.19 -29.97 -7.87
C LYS A 54 -8.97 -29.23 -8.40
N VAL A 55 -9.12 -28.46 -9.48
CA VAL A 55 -8.04 -27.62 -10.03
C VAL A 55 -7.57 -26.60 -8.99
N PHE A 56 -8.50 -25.93 -8.28
CA PHE A 56 -8.14 -25.02 -7.19
C PHE A 56 -7.45 -25.75 -6.03
N TYR A 57 -7.95 -26.91 -5.65
CA TYR A 57 -7.38 -27.71 -4.56
C TYR A 57 -5.96 -28.19 -4.89
N ASP A 58 -5.73 -28.68 -6.11
CA ASP A 58 -4.43 -29.16 -6.56
C ASP A 58 -3.40 -28.00 -6.64
N ASN A 59 -3.86 -26.77 -6.92
CA ASN A 59 -3.03 -25.57 -6.95
C ASN A 59 -2.91 -24.86 -5.58
N LEU A 60 -3.62 -25.29 -4.55
CA LEU A 60 -3.62 -24.66 -3.23
C LEU A 60 -2.21 -24.51 -2.62
N PRO A 61 -1.30 -25.51 -2.71
CA PRO A 61 0.07 -25.36 -2.21
C PRO A 61 0.85 -24.25 -2.93
N ILE A 62 0.64 -24.12 -4.25
CA ILE A 62 1.28 -23.08 -5.07
C ILE A 62 0.77 -21.71 -4.63
N TYR A 63 -0.54 -21.53 -4.51
CA TYR A 63 -1.13 -20.28 -4.06
C TYR A 63 -0.67 -19.87 -2.65
N ASN A 64 -0.55 -20.83 -1.74
CA ASN A 64 -0.06 -20.56 -0.40
C ASN A 64 1.42 -20.12 -0.41
N ALA A 65 2.26 -20.76 -1.21
CA ALA A 65 3.66 -20.37 -1.36
C ALA A 65 3.80 -18.95 -1.99
N GLU A 66 2.98 -18.64 -2.99
CA GLU A 66 2.94 -17.30 -3.58
C GLU A 66 2.47 -16.23 -2.58
N ILE A 67 1.46 -16.54 -1.76
CA ILE A 67 1.00 -15.64 -0.69
C ILE A 67 2.12 -15.36 0.30
N GLU A 68 2.83 -16.38 0.77
CA GLU A 68 3.97 -16.21 1.69
C GLU A 68 5.08 -15.36 1.05
N GLN A 69 5.37 -15.59 -0.22
CA GLN A 69 6.34 -14.80 -0.96
C GLN A 69 5.92 -13.33 -1.06
N TYR A 70 4.67 -13.04 -1.41
CA TYR A 70 4.16 -11.67 -1.48
C TYR A 70 4.13 -10.98 -0.11
N GLN A 71 3.79 -11.71 0.95
CA GLN A 71 3.84 -11.18 2.32
C GLN A 71 5.26 -10.77 2.70
N ALA A 72 6.25 -11.60 2.39
CA ALA A 72 7.65 -11.28 2.64
C ALA A 72 8.11 -10.05 1.84
N GLN A 73 7.71 -9.93 0.56
CA GLN A 73 8.01 -8.77 -0.26
C GLN A 73 7.35 -7.49 0.27
N ILE A 74 6.09 -7.56 0.66
CA ILE A 74 5.37 -6.41 1.25
C ILE A 74 6.04 -5.98 2.55
N ALA A 75 6.40 -6.92 3.42
CA ALA A 75 7.09 -6.63 4.66
C ALA A 75 8.44 -5.94 4.42
N ALA A 76 9.23 -6.44 3.46
CA ALA A 76 10.49 -5.84 3.06
C ALA A 76 10.32 -4.41 2.52
N TRP A 77 9.32 -4.18 1.67
CA TRP A 77 9.04 -2.84 1.15
C TRP A 77 8.58 -1.88 2.25
N LEU A 78 7.70 -2.32 3.16
CA LEU A 78 7.26 -1.49 4.27
C LEU A 78 8.43 -1.14 5.21
N ASP A 79 9.42 -2.02 5.34
CA ASP A 79 10.60 -1.75 6.15
C ASP A 79 11.53 -0.69 5.55
N GLU A 80 11.55 -0.54 4.23
CA GLU A 80 12.32 0.49 3.54
C GLU A 80 11.81 1.92 3.78
N PHE A 81 10.54 2.07 4.20
CA PHE A 81 9.96 3.38 4.47
C PHE A 81 10.12 3.77 5.95
N PRO A 82 10.42 5.03 6.25
CA PRO A 82 10.34 5.54 7.62
C PRO A 82 8.87 5.53 8.08
N SER A 83 8.67 5.42 9.39
CA SER A 83 7.33 5.47 10.00
C SER A 83 6.70 6.86 9.93
N ASP A 84 7.51 7.90 9.92
CA ASP A 84 7.12 9.30 9.75
C ASP A 84 8.30 10.11 9.21
N VAL A 85 8.02 11.32 8.71
CA VAL A 85 9.01 12.34 8.35
C VAL A 85 8.65 13.60 9.10
N LEU A 86 9.45 13.94 10.11
CA LEU A 86 9.29 15.13 10.92
C LEU A 86 10.05 16.33 10.30
N GLU A 87 9.85 17.51 10.88
CA GLU A 87 10.55 18.72 10.50
C GLU A 87 12.06 18.59 10.68
N GLU A 88 12.47 17.84 11.70
CA GLU A 88 13.88 17.56 12.00
C GLU A 88 14.58 16.82 10.86
N ASP A 89 13.93 15.80 10.28
CA ASP A 89 14.49 15.04 9.14
C ASP A 89 14.72 15.95 7.92
N ILE A 90 13.81 16.88 7.71
CA ILE A 90 13.86 17.85 6.61
C ILE A 90 15.00 18.84 6.79
N ILE A 91 15.19 19.32 8.02
CA ILE A 91 16.27 20.24 8.37
C ILE A 91 17.63 19.54 8.30
N VAL A 92 17.71 18.29 8.76
CA VAL A 92 18.94 17.49 8.69
C VAL A 92 19.34 17.29 7.23
N LEU A 93 18.42 16.97 6.32
CA LEU A 93 18.73 16.86 4.91
C LEU A 93 19.28 18.19 4.33
N ALA A 94 18.73 19.33 4.74
CA ALA A 94 19.27 20.64 4.32
C ALA A 94 20.70 20.84 4.83
N LEU A 95 20.95 20.56 6.11
CA LEU A 95 22.30 20.69 6.70
C LEU A 95 23.32 19.75 6.05
N ASP A 96 22.91 18.50 5.75
CA ASP A 96 23.76 17.54 5.04
C ASP A 96 24.12 18.02 3.63
N THR A 97 23.13 18.54 2.90
CA THR A 97 23.36 19.07 1.56
C THR A 97 24.17 20.37 1.58
N GLU A 98 23.96 21.27 2.55
CA GLU A 98 24.77 22.45 2.76
C GLU A 98 26.25 22.07 3.00
N LYS A 99 26.47 21.15 3.92
CA LYS A 99 27.82 20.66 4.25
C LYS A 99 28.49 19.93 3.09
N ALA A 100 27.77 19.10 2.36
CA ALA A 100 28.29 18.30 1.26
C ALA A 100 28.50 19.10 -0.02
N ALA A 101 27.57 19.99 -0.38
CA ALA A 101 27.50 20.67 -1.66
C ALA A 101 27.74 22.19 -1.59
N PHE A 102 27.98 22.75 -0.40
CA PHE A 102 28.20 24.18 -0.19
C PHE A 102 27.06 25.04 -0.77
N VAL A 103 25.83 24.63 -0.55
CA VAL A 103 24.62 25.32 -0.99
C VAL A 103 24.10 26.20 0.14
N GLY A 104 23.89 27.49 -0.10
CA GLY A 104 23.33 28.40 0.91
C GLY A 104 21.80 28.38 0.87
N TYR A 105 21.15 27.78 1.85
CA TYR A 105 19.68 27.83 1.95
C TYR A 105 19.21 29.16 2.51
N THR A 106 18.31 29.83 1.79
CA THR A 106 17.69 31.09 2.20
C THR A 106 16.33 30.88 2.84
N ASN A 107 15.62 29.82 2.44
CA ASN A 107 14.32 29.47 2.99
C ASN A 107 14.02 27.98 2.81
N ILE A 108 13.28 27.40 3.77
CA ILE A 108 12.75 26.03 3.70
C ILE A 108 11.25 26.11 3.95
N ASN A 109 10.47 25.84 2.91
CA ASN A 109 9.00 25.80 3.02
C ASN A 109 8.55 24.36 3.16
N ILE A 110 8.04 24.02 4.33
CA ILE A 110 7.61 22.66 4.65
C ILE A 110 6.10 22.56 4.43
N GLY A 111 5.71 21.72 3.45
CA GLY A 111 4.31 21.44 3.15
C GLY A 111 3.62 20.58 4.22
N ASN A 112 2.33 20.48 4.12
CA ASN A 112 1.54 19.58 4.95
C ASN A 112 1.78 18.11 4.58
N ARG A 113 1.50 17.23 5.53
CA ARG A 113 1.46 15.79 5.30
C ARG A 113 0.16 15.44 4.59
N GLU A 114 0.25 14.76 3.47
CA GLU A 114 -0.90 14.33 2.69
C GLU A 114 -0.95 12.80 2.62
N ALA A 115 -2.14 12.23 2.86
CA ALA A 115 -2.32 10.80 2.74
C ALA A 115 -2.54 10.43 1.27
N LEU A 116 -1.57 9.74 0.67
CA LEU A 116 -1.67 9.22 -0.69
C LEU A 116 -2.66 8.06 -0.78
N ARG A 117 -2.56 7.15 0.17
CA ARG A 117 -3.40 5.94 0.21
C ARG A 117 -3.50 5.40 1.62
N THR A 118 -4.71 4.96 1.97
CA THR A 118 -4.97 4.20 3.20
C THR A 118 -5.39 2.79 2.84
N ILE A 119 -4.74 1.80 3.44
CA ILE A 119 -5.13 0.39 3.33
C ILE A 119 -5.71 -0.01 4.68
N PRO A 120 -7.02 -0.37 4.73
CA PRO A 120 -7.66 -0.74 5.99
C PRO A 120 -7.02 -1.97 6.63
N ALA A 121 -6.94 -1.99 7.97
CA ALA A 121 -6.44 -3.13 8.74
C ALA A 121 -7.14 -4.44 8.38
N ALA A 122 -8.45 -4.39 8.12
CA ALA A 122 -9.21 -5.57 7.67
C ALA A 122 -8.67 -6.18 6.36
N THR A 123 -8.17 -5.36 5.42
CA THR A 123 -7.55 -5.84 4.18
C THR A 123 -6.22 -6.52 4.45
N MET A 124 -5.42 -5.98 5.38
CA MET A 124 -4.15 -6.58 5.79
C MET A 124 -4.36 -7.92 6.51
N GLN A 125 -5.38 -8.03 7.34
CA GLN A 125 -5.76 -9.29 7.99
C GLN A 125 -6.21 -10.34 6.97
N LEU A 126 -6.99 -9.96 5.93
CA LEU A 126 -7.35 -10.86 4.83
C LEU A 126 -6.11 -11.37 4.08
N ALA A 127 -5.07 -10.54 3.96
CA ALA A 127 -3.77 -10.93 3.41
C ALA A 127 -2.90 -11.72 4.41
N LYS A 128 -3.44 -12.13 5.57
CA LYS A 128 -2.76 -12.83 6.65
C LYS A 128 -1.54 -12.09 7.21
N MET A 129 -1.53 -10.77 7.13
CA MET A 129 -0.51 -9.90 7.76
C MET A 129 -0.98 -9.50 9.17
N GLU A 130 -1.01 -10.49 10.07
CA GLU A 130 -1.61 -10.36 11.41
C GLU A 130 -0.89 -9.33 12.33
N ASN A 131 0.35 -9.01 12.02
CA ASN A 131 1.13 -7.98 12.73
C ASN A 131 0.67 -6.54 12.41
N LEU A 132 -0.10 -6.33 11.34
CA LEU A 132 -0.65 -5.04 10.95
C LEU A 132 -2.08 -4.89 11.46
N THR A 133 -2.20 -4.42 12.70
CA THR A 133 -3.50 -4.30 13.41
C THR A 133 -4.17 -2.95 13.19
N GLN A 134 -3.49 -1.99 12.57
CA GLN A 134 -3.98 -0.65 12.26
C GLN A 134 -4.03 -0.42 10.75
N ASP A 135 -4.74 0.62 10.35
CA ASP A 135 -4.74 1.06 8.95
C ASP A 135 -3.33 1.49 8.55
N VAL A 136 -2.84 0.96 7.41
CA VAL A 136 -1.55 1.36 6.85
C VAL A 136 -1.79 2.56 5.94
N ILE A 137 -1.15 3.69 6.27
CA ILE A 137 -1.32 4.96 5.60
C ILE A 137 -0.01 5.36 4.93
N PHE A 138 0.00 5.44 3.61
CA PHE A 138 1.09 6.03 2.84
C PHE A 138 0.92 7.54 2.86
N VAL A 139 1.96 8.23 3.30
CA VAL A 139 1.97 9.68 3.49
C VAL A 139 3.09 10.28 2.64
N GLU A 140 2.78 11.38 1.96
CA GLU A 140 3.78 12.23 1.33
C GLU A 140 3.86 13.59 2.00
N ARG A 141 5.02 14.23 1.87
CA ARG A 141 5.26 15.59 2.32
C ARG A 141 6.23 16.29 1.38
N THR A 142 5.77 17.31 0.70
CA THR A 142 6.61 18.10 -0.20
C THR A 142 7.24 19.27 0.53
N VAL A 143 8.52 19.45 0.28
CA VAL A 143 9.33 20.53 0.87
C VAL A 143 10.02 21.29 -0.24
N SER A 144 9.96 22.63 -0.20
CA SER A 144 10.65 23.51 -1.14
C SER A 144 11.87 24.11 -0.46
N TYR A 145 13.04 23.75 -0.94
CA TYR A 145 14.33 24.29 -0.50
C TYR A 145 14.75 25.43 -1.42
N VAL A 146 14.63 26.66 -0.96
CA VAL A 146 15.08 27.86 -1.69
C VAL A 146 16.54 28.10 -1.35
N ASN A 147 17.39 28.20 -2.38
CA ASN A 147 18.81 28.29 -2.16
C ASN A 147 19.52 29.17 -3.24
N ILE A 148 20.75 29.54 -2.91
CA ILE A 148 21.69 30.20 -3.79
C ILE A 148 22.91 29.30 -3.94
N THR A 149 23.36 29.06 -5.16
CA THR A 149 24.46 28.16 -5.45
C THR A 149 25.09 28.44 -6.82
N ASP A 150 26.16 27.75 -7.13
CA ASP A 150 26.69 27.66 -8.49
C ASP A 150 26.26 26.34 -9.18
N TYR A 151 26.51 26.21 -10.46
CA TYR A 151 26.10 25.03 -11.23
C TYR A 151 26.76 23.71 -10.75
N PHE A 152 28.02 23.78 -10.33
CA PHE A 152 28.75 22.60 -9.86
C PHE A 152 28.18 22.12 -8.53
N ASN A 153 27.96 23.03 -7.60
CA ASN A 153 27.40 22.76 -6.30
C ASN A 153 25.93 22.32 -6.39
N LEU A 154 25.15 22.88 -7.34
CA LEU A 154 23.81 22.41 -7.62
C LEU A 154 23.80 20.92 -8.03
N LYS A 155 24.68 20.50 -8.93
CA LYS A 155 24.80 19.09 -9.32
C LYS A 155 25.12 18.20 -8.12
N LYS A 156 26.06 18.64 -7.29
CA LYS A 156 26.45 17.91 -6.09
C LYS A 156 25.32 17.85 -5.05
N CYS A 157 24.53 18.92 -4.92
CA CYS A 157 23.35 18.96 -4.08
C CYS A 157 22.30 17.91 -4.54
N VAL A 158 21.98 17.88 -5.82
CA VAL A 158 21.08 16.88 -6.41
C VAL A 158 21.59 15.46 -6.19
N GLU A 159 22.88 15.22 -6.36
CA GLU A 159 23.52 13.92 -6.11
C GLU A 159 23.41 13.53 -4.62
N THR A 160 23.67 14.47 -3.70
CA THR A 160 23.55 14.22 -2.26
C THR A 160 22.11 13.89 -1.86
N ILE A 161 21.12 14.62 -2.40
CA ILE A 161 19.71 14.35 -2.15
C ILE A 161 19.34 12.95 -2.67
N ASN A 162 19.74 12.60 -3.88
CA ASN A 162 19.43 11.28 -4.47
C ASN A 162 20.09 10.10 -3.72
N ASN A 163 21.23 10.34 -3.09
CA ASN A 163 21.94 9.35 -2.30
C ASN A 163 21.51 9.32 -0.82
N SER A 164 20.53 10.13 -0.44
CA SER A 164 19.96 10.11 0.90
C SER A 164 19.37 8.76 1.24
N THR A 165 19.48 8.35 2.50
CA THR A 165 18.86 7.12 3.03
C THR A 165 17.34 7.24 3.16
N ASN A 166 16.81 8.46 3.14
CA ASN A 166 15.37 8.71 3.19
C ASN A 166 14.69 8.31 1.87
N ARG A 167 13.48 7.79 1.94
CA ARG A 167 12.63 7.57 0.76
C ARG A 167 12.05 8.91 0.31
N LEU A 168 12.68 9.47 -0.70
CA LEU A 168 12.30 10.77 -1.25
C LEU A 168 12.46 10.82 -2.78
N THR A 169 11.85 11.83 -3.37
CA THR A 169 11.97 12.11 -4.81
C THR A 169 12.11 13.62 -5.02
N ILE A 170 13.00 14.03 -5.89
CA ILE A 170 13.04 15.42 -6.35
C ILE A 170 11.90 15.60 -7.34
N SER A 171 10.90 16.40 -6.97
CA SER A 171 9.69 16.62 -7.76
C SER A 171 9.83 17.79 -8.73
N ASN A 172 10.64 18.80 -8.37
CA ASN A 172 10.87 19.96 -9.24
C ASN A 172 12.24 20.62 -8.95
N ILE A 173 12.84 21.18 -9.99
CA ILE A 173 14.07 21.98 -9.89
C ILE A 173 13.89 23.22 -10.77
N THR A 174 13.88 24.38 -10.15
CA THR A 174 13.72 25.67 -10.85
C THR A 174 14.80 26.64 -10.42
N TYR A 175 15.65 27.07 -11.35
CA TYR A 175 16.71 28.05 -11.11
C TYR A 175 16.75 29.10 -12.18
N SER A 176 17.15 30.31 -11.74
CA SER A 176 17.48 31.41 -12.61
C SER A 176 18.91 31.90 -12.29
N LYS A 177 19.60 32.37 -13.30
CA LYS A 177 20.91 32.97 -13.10
C LYS A 177 20.76 34.43 -12.71
N ASN A 178 21.32 34.81 -11.56
CA ASN A 178 21.49 36.21 -11.19
C ASN A 178 22.57 36.84 -12.08
N VAL A 179 22.20 37.85 -12.83
CA VAL A 179 23.10 38.48 -13.82
C VAL A 179 24.20 39.31 -13.14
N GLU A 180 23.94 39.80 -11.94
CA GLU A 180 24.86 40.66 -11.18
C GLU A 180 25.93 39.82 -10.45
N THR A 181 25.54 38.74 -9.79
CA THR A 181 26.45 37.87 -9.03
C THR A 181 26.98 36.69 -9.85
N GLY A 182 26.28 36.32 -10.90
CA GLY A 182 26.58 35.11 -11.69
C GLY A 182 26.15 33.82 -11.05
N GLU A 183 25.59 33.86 -9.85
CA GLU A 183 25.09 32.71 -9.09
C GLU A 183 23.72 32.23 -9.61
N LEU A 184 23.36 31.00 -9.25
CA LEU A 184 22.06 30.43 -9.47
C LEU A 184 21.20 30.62 -8.22
N GLU A 185 20.05 31.23 -8.38
CA GLU A 185 19.03 31.35 -7.34
C GLU A 185 17.81 30.55 -7.74
N GLY A 186 17.32 29.73 -6.84
CA GLY A 186 16.17 28.91 -7.18
C GLY A 186 15.69 27.97 -6.07
N THR A 187 14.91 26.99 -6.51
CA THR A 187 14.21 26.07 -5.60
C THR A 187 14.38 24.63 -6.07
N ILE A 188 14.65 23.75 -5.12
CA ILE A 188 14.52 22.30 -5.27
C ILE A 188 13.31 21.87 -4.45
N GLU A 189 12.34 21.23 -5.09
CA GLU A 189 11.21 20.60 -4.40
C GLU A 189 11.49 19.13 -4.22
N VAL A 190 11.41 18.67 -2.98
CA VAL A 190 11.64 17.29 -2.58
C VAL A 190 10.39 16.77 -1.91
N THR A 191 9.89 15.63 -2.39
CA THR A 191 8.78 14.92 -1.78
C THR A 191 9.31 13.74 -0.99
N PHE A 192 9.05 13.74 0.30
CA PHE A 192 9.36 12.66 1.23
C PHE A 192 8.19 11.70 1.35
N TYR A 193 8.49 10.43 1.51
CA TYR A 193 7.49 9.38 1.69
C TYR A 193 7.67 8.67 3.02
N SER A 194 6.57 8.39 3.69
CA SER A 194 6.53 7.61 4.94
C SER A 194 5.33 6.68 4.97
N VAL A 195 5.38 5.66 5.83
CA VAL A 195 4.28 4.70 6.00
C VAL A 195 3.94 4.55 7.48
N ARG A 196 2.75 5.01 7.85
CA ARG A 196 2.21 4.92 9.20
C ARG A 196 1.36 3.66 9.39
N GLY A 197 1.19 3.24 10.63
CA GLY A 197 0.35 2.09 10.98
C GLY A 197 1.04 0.73 10.88
N THR A 198 2.35 0.71 10.58
CA THR A 198 3.15 -0.52 10.51
C THR A 198 3.62 -1.03 11.88
N GLY A 199 3.41 -0.27 12.96
CA GLY A 199 3.96 -0.55 14.28
C GLY A 199 5.45 -0.16 14.44
N LYS A 200 6.10 0.32 13.38
CA LYS A 200 7.48 0.80 13.41
C LYS A 200 7.54 2.13 14.17
N ALA A 201 8.41 2.20 15.19
CA ALA A 201 8.62 3.44 15.92
C ALA A 201 9.40 4.45 15.06
N TYR A 202 9.11 5.74 15.23
CA TYR A 202 9.93 6.80 14.64
C TYR A 202 11.32 6.81 15.32
N VAL A 203 12.36 6.89 14.50
CA VAL A 203 13.75 7.01 14.98
C VAL A 203 14.18 8.47 14.78
N PRO A 204 14.31 9.24 15.86
CA PRO A 204 14.72 10.65 15.74
C PRO A 204 16.15 10.77 15.24
N GLN A 205 16.40 11.83 14.49
CA GLN A 205 17.73 12.16 13.98
C GLN A 205 18.67 12.56 15.12
N ASN A 206 19.97 12.22 14.98
CA ASN A 206 20.98 12.62 15.95
C ASN A 206 21.47 14.05 15.65
N LEU A 207 20.77 15.04 16.18
CA LEU A 207 21.11 16.46 15.98
C LEU A 207 22.42 16.90 16.69
N LYS A 208 22.99 16.07 17.54
CA LYS A 208 24.26 16.39 18.26
C LYS A 208 25.48 16.46 17.35
N GLU A 209 25.39 15.89 16.16
CA GLU A 209 26.47 15.95 15.16
C GLU A 209 26.51 17.27 14.38
N TYR A 210 25.47 18.07 14.51
CA TYR A 210 25.41 19.39 13.88
C TYR A 210 25.75 20.45 14.92
N GLU A 211 26.70 21.33 14.55
CA GLU A 211 27.02 22.47 15.38
C GLU A 211 25.75 23.30 15.55
N SER A 212 25.29 23.43 16.80
CA SER A 212 24.23 24.37 17.09
C SER A 212 24.75 25.78 16.77
N GLY A 213 24.05 26.50 15.90
CA GLY A 213 24.35 27.90 15.62
C GLY A 213 24.45 28.72 16.90
N LEU A 214 24.83 29.99 16.79
CA LEU A 214 25.02 30.93 17.91
C LEU A 214 23.99 30.69 19.01
N ALA A 215 24.45 30.53 20.25
CA ALA A 215 23.63 30.31 21.46
C ALA A 215 22.51 31.34 21.63
N ASN A 216 22.52 32.38 20.83
CA ASN A 216 21.53 33.43 20.78
C ASN A 216 21.09 33.69 19.34
N LEU A 217 19.96 33.12 18.94
CA LEU A 217 19.29 33.32 17.65
C LEU A 217 18.95 34.80 17.34
N PHE A 218 18.88 35.64 18.35
CA PHE A 218 18.48 37.06 18.19
C PHE A 218 19.64 38.06 18.36
N GLY A 219 20.83 37.58 18.62
CA GLY A 219 22.05 38.39 18.59
C GLY A 219 22.15 39.55 19.59
N THR A 220 21.25 39.65 20.57
CA THR A 220 21.07 40.84 21.38
C THR A 220 21.41 40.75 22.87
N THR A 221 21.82 39.57 23.34
CA THR A 221 22.23 39.43 24.75
C THR A 221 23.67 38.89 24.82
N THR A 222 24.59 39.79 25.05
CA THR A 222 25.85 39.40 25.68
C THR A 222 25.50 38.76 27.01
N VAL A 223 25.77 37.45 27.18
CA VAL A 223 25.81 36.89 28.50
C VAL A 223 26.90 37.66 29.24
N ALA A 224 26.49 38.44 30.28
CA ALA A 224 27.47 39.04 31.16
C ALA A 224 28.20 37.84 31.81
N GLU A 225 29.52 37.75 31.56
CA GLU A 225 30.39 36.87 32.34
C GLU A 225 30.16 37.29 33.80
N GLU A 226 29.69 36.35 34.62
CA GLU A 226 29.72 36.51 36.07
C GLU A 226 31.20 36.79 36.45
N PRO A 227 31.53 37.86 37.18
CA PRO A 227 32.89 38.08 37.61
C PRO A 227 33.30 36.90 38.51
N GLU A 228 34.34 36.19 38.12
CA GLU A 228 35.02 35.22 38.96
C GLU A 228 35.33 35.94 40.30
N GLY A 229 34.71 35.41 41.38
CA GLY A 229 34.93 35.92 42.71
C GLY A 229 36.43 35.88 43.07
N GLU A 230 37.00 37.00 43.32
CA GLU A 230 38.31 37.11 43.96
C GLU A 230 38.27 36.29 45.28
N GLU A 231 38.94 35.14 45.30
CA GLU A 231 39.30 34.50 46.59
C GLU A 231 40.19 35.42 47.37
N GLY A 232 39.62 36.00 48.39
CA GLY A 232 40.35 36.79 49.38
C GLY A 232 41.47 35.96 50.05
N VAL A 233 42.67 36.40 49.87
CA VAL A 233 43.83 35.98 50.64
C VAL A 233 43.70 36.69 51.99
N GLU A 234 43.36 35.96 53.08
CA GLU A 234 43.56 36.42 54.45
C GLU A 234 44.93 35.99 54.88
N GLU A 235 45.67 36.96 55.43
CA GLU A 235 46.93 36.77 56.20
C GLU A 235 46.72 36.02 57.53
#